data_085c74083919c4ff13ce7ba4b6655090
#
_entry.id   085c74083919c4ff13ce7ba4b6655090
#
_cell.length_a   1.000
_cell.length_b   1.000
_cell.length_c   1.000
_cell.angle_alpha   90.00
_cell.angle_beta   90.00
_cell.angle_gamma   90.00
#
_symmetry.space_group_name_H-M   'P 1'
#
loop_
_entity.id
_entity.type
_entity.pdbx_description
1 polymer ?
#
loop_
_entity_poly.entity_id
_entity_poly.type
_entity_poly.pdbx_seq_one_letter_code
_entity_poly.pdbx_strand_id
1 'polypeptide(L)'
;MPLARRIWTLALKAHTDVLYVALVRDADEESRARRSLALLTSLTRDDRLRVSSQAIFGSSWLKVLRPLVQPGDVIVCLADQTVTRFGRSAVPLSQHLSARFGEVVYVLDGCSAPPVRPRREIWPTIRATVPLAIIAGFLEFQMWITTQVVRGPASSSMLALSVIVEFSLIWLW
;
A
#
# COMPACT_ATOMS: atom_id res chain seq x y z
N MET A 1 -24.66 6.31 11.93
CA MET A 1 -23.57 5.65 11.20
C MET A 1 -24.04 4.31 10.65
N PRO A 2 -24.25 4.18 9.37
CA PRO A 2 -24.91 3.01 8.78
C PRO A 2 -24.06 1.72 8.86
N LEU A 3 -22.72 1.84 8.80
CA LEU A 3 -21.82 0.69 8.81
C LEU A 3 -21.89 -0.16 10.08
N ALA A 4 -21.69 0.47 11.25
CA ALA A 4 -21.70 -0.24 12.53
C ALA A 4 -23.04 -0.97 12.76
N ARG A 5 -24.15 -0.33 12.42
CA ARG A 5 -25.48 -0.93 12.55
C ARG A 5 -25.70 -2.13 11.63
N ARG A 6 -25.19 -2.06 10.39
CA ARG A 6 -25.28 -3.19 9.45
C ARG A 6 -24.44 -4.37 9.91
N ILE A 7 -23.20 -4.13 10.37
CA ILE A 7 -22.32 -5.18 10.90
C ILE A 7 -22.95 -5.78 12.16
N TRP A 8 -23.45 -4.98 13.08
CA TRP A 8 -24.14 -5.44 14.26
C TRP A 8 -25.34 -6.36 13.92
N THR A 9 -26.18 -5.95 12.94
CA THR A 9 -27.32 -6.78 12.50
C THR A 9 -26.88 -8.11 11.89
N LEU A 10 -25.81 -8.10 11.09
CA LEU A 10 -25.26 -9.32 10.51
C LEU A 10 -24.69 -10.27 11.58
N ALA A 11 -23.90 -9.74 12.50
CA ALA A 11 -23.28 -10.51 13.57
C ALA A 11 -24.32 -11.14 14.51
N LEU A 12 -25.37 -10.41 14.88
CA LEU A 12 -26.48 -10.93 15.69
C LEU A 12 -27.23 -12.06 14.97
N LYS A 13 -27.49 -11.91 13.67
CA LYS A 13 -28.15 -12.97 12.89
C LYS A 13 -27.28 -14.23 12.74
N ALA A 14 -25.99 -14.05 12.63
CA ALA A 14 -25.04 -15.14 12.51
C ALA A 14 -24.60 -15.74 13.85
N HIS A 15 -24.97 -15.12 14.97
CA HIS A 15 -24.51 -15.48 16.33
C HIS A 15 -22.98 -15.59 16.42
N THR A 16 -22.26 -14.65 15.82
CA THR A 16 -20.79 -14.65 15.71
C THR A 16 -20.17 -13.38 16.29
N ASP A 17 -18.96 -13.51 16.80
CA ASP A 17 -18.14 -12.39 17.26
C ASP A 17 -17.69 -11.53 16.08
N VAL A 18 -17.35 -10.26 16.35
CA VAL A 18 -16.86 -9.32 15.32
C VAL A 18 -15.41 -8.95 15.59
N LEU A 19 -14.57 -9.13 14.60
CA LEU A 19 -13.21 -8.64 14.59
C LEU A 19 -13.02 -7.56 13.50
N TYR A 20 -12.78 -6.33 13.91
CA TYR A 20 -12.39 -5.26 12.99
C TYR A 20 -10.89 -5.28 12.75
N VAL A 21 -10.48 -5.33 11.48
CA VAL A 21 -9.07 -5.31 11.10
C VAL A 21 -8.78 -4.10 10.22
N ALA A 22 -7.76 -3.34 10.58
CA ALA A 22 -7.21 -2.29 9.73
C ALA A 22 -5.76 -2.64 9.36
N LEU A 23 -5.45 -2.54 8.08
CA LEU A 23 -4.09 -2.65 7.57
C LEU A 23 -3.45 -1.26 7.56
N VAL A 24 -2.30 -1.10 8.20
CA VAL A 24 -1.59 0.17 8.34
C VAL A 24 -0.17 0.04 7.81
N ARG A 25 0.36 1.10 7.21
CA ARG A 25 1.68 1.12 6.58
C ARG A 25 2.69 1.95 7.38
N ASP A 26 2.20 2.97 8.07
CA ASP A 26 3.02 3.88 8.85
C ASP A 26 2.36 4.23 10.20
N ALA A 27 3.11 4.89 11.09
CA ALA A 27 2.63 5.25 12.43
C ALA A 27 1.51 6.30 12.41
N ASP A 28 1.49 7.18 11.41
CA ASP A 28 0.43 8.20 11.27
C ASP A 28 -0.88 7.55 10.86
N GLU A 29 -0.80 6.54 9.99
CA GLU A 29 -1.94 5.74 9.57
C GLU A 29 -2.47 4.89 10.73
N GLU A 30 -1.57 4.34 11.56
CA GLU A 30 -1.93 3.58 12.76
C GLU A 30 -2.77 4.41 13.72
N SER A 31 -2.33 5.62 14.05
CA SER A 31 -3.04 6.50 14.99
C SER A 31 -4.45 6.84 14.51
N ARG A 32 -4.64 7.01 13.21
CA ARG A 32 -5.96 7.24 12.59
C ARG A 32 -6.80 5.98 12.57
N ALA A 33 -6.21 4.85 12.20
CA ALA A 33 -6.88 3.56 12.17
C ALA A 33 -7.37 3.15 13.57
N ARG A 34 -6.53 3.27 14.59
CA ARG A 34 -6.91 2.97 15.99
C ARG A 34 -8.09 3.80 16.47
N ARG A 35 -8.12 5.10 16.16
CA ARG A 35 -9.27 5.97 16.50
C ARG A 35 -10.56 5.54 15.80
N SER A 36 -10.47 5.24 14.51
CA SER A 36 -11.63 4.77 13.73
C SER A 36 -12.13 3.41 14.21
N LEU A 37 -11.22 2.49 14.51
CA LEU A 37 -11.52 1.18 15.04
C LEU A 37 -12.17 1.26 16.43
N ALA A 38 -11.66 2.12 17.33
CA ALA A 38 -12.24 2.34 18.65
C ALA A 38 -13.68 2.87 18.55
N LEU A 39 -13.91 3.81 17.63
CA LEU A 39 -15.25 4.33 17.36
C LEU A 39 -16.19 3.24 16.82
N LEU A 40 -15.75 2.44 15.84
CA LEU A 40 -16.56 1.35 15.32
C LEU A 40 -16.86 0.30 16.38
N THR A 41 -15.86 -0.07 17.18
CA THR A 41 -16.02 -1.01 18.28
C THR A 41 -17.03 -0.51 19.30
N SER A 42 -16.96 0.76 19.70
CA SER A 42 -17.89 1.35 20.66
C SER A 42 -19.33 1.42 20.13
N LEU A 43 -19.50 1.68 18.83
CA LEU A 43 -20.82 1.75 18.18
C LEU A 43 -21.44 0.38 17.89
N THR A 44 -20.62 -0.67 17.82
CA THR A 44 -21.09 -2.04 17.52
C THR A 44 -21.22 -2.87 18.79
N ARG A 45 -20.58 -2.45 19.90
CA ARG A 45 -20.56 -3.18 21.16
C ARG A 45 -21.95 -3.31 21.75
N ASP A 46 -22.35 -4.54 22.06
CA ASP A 46 -23.58 -4.90 22.74
C ASP A 46 -23.27 -6.01 23.74
N ASP A 47 -24.08 -6.17 24.79
CA ASP A 47 -23.92 -7.23 25.80
C ASP A 47 -24.01 -8.63 25.21
N ARG A 48 -24.61 -8.75 24.03
CA ARG A 48 -24.80 -10.03 23.31
C ARG A 48 -23.71 -10.32 22.26
N LEU A 49 -22.80 -9.37 22.05
CA LEU A 49 -21.84 -9.45 20.94
C LEU A 49 -20.44 -9.09 21.40
N ARG A 50 -19.51 -10.03 21.27
CA ARG A 50 -18.10 -9.72 21.51
C ARG A 50 -17.52 -9.01 20.29
N VAL A 51 -17.02 -7.80 20.49
CA VAL A 51 -16.42 -7.00 19.43
C VAL A 51 -14.99 -6.68 19.82
N SER A 52 -14.08 -7.01 18.92
CA SER A 52 -12.64 -6.70 19.05
C SER A 52 -12.13 -5.96 17.82
N SER A 53 -10.98 -5.30 17.96
CA SER A 53 -10.37 -4.56 16.84
C SER A 53 -8.86 -4.64 16.88
N GLN A 54 -8.24 -4.73 15.72
CA GLN A 54 -6.78 -4.80 15.55
C GLN A 54 -6.32 -3.91 14.40
N ALA A 55 -5.30 -3.08 14.66
CA ALA A 55 -4.52 -2.40 13.62
C ALA A 55 -3.22 -3.19 13.43
N ILE A 56 -2.98 -3.68 12.21
CA ILE A 56 -1.86 -4.56 11.92
C ILE A 56 -0.99 -3.93 10.84
N PHE A 57 0.31 -3.86 11.11
CA PHE A 57 1.28 -3.38 10.14
C PHE A 57 1.48 -4.40 9.01
N GLY A 58 1.40 -3.92 7.77
CA GLY A 58 1.65 -4.78 6.63
C GLY A 58 1.37 -4.11 5.29
N SER A 59 1.82 -4.78 4.23
CA SER A 59 1.59 -4.33 2.85
C SER A 59 0.58 -5.21 2.10
N SER A 60 0.12 -6.30 2.70
CA SER A 60 -0.74 -7.27 2.03
C SER A 60 -1.83 -7.81 2.94
N TRP A 61 -3.08 -7.59 2.56
CA TRP A 61 -4.26 -8.12 3.23
C TRP A 61 -4.23 -9.64 3.37
N LEU A 62 -3.76 -10.36 2.35
CA LEU A 62 -3.69 -11.82 2.39
C LEU A 62 -2.75 -12.34 3.48
N LYS A 63 -1.58 -11.69 3.66
CA LYS A 63 -0.62 -12.10 4.69
C LYS A 63 -1.17 -11.84 6.10
N VAL A 64 -1.89 -10.74 6.26
CA VAL A 64 -2.45 -10.32 7.56
C VAL A 64 -3.67 -11.15 7.93
N LEU A 65 -4.57 -11.42 7.00
CA LEU A 65 -5.80 -12.14 7.27
C LEU A 65 -5.60 -13.66 7.41
N ARG A 66 -4.60 -14.23 6.74
CA ARG A 66 -4.35 -15.68 6.75
C ARG A 66 -4.27 -16.32 8.15
N PRO A 67 -3.58 -15.73 9.14
CA PRO A 67 -3.53 -16.29 10.49
C PRO A 67 -4.79 -16.00 11.33
N LEU A 68 -5.65 -15.07 10.89
CA LEU A 68 -6.83 -14.64 11.64
C LEU A 68 -8.11 -15.34 11.20
N VAL A 69 -8.21 -15.70 9.92
CA VAL A 69 -9.39 -16.30 9.33
C VAL A 69 -9.42 -17.81 9.62
N GLN A 70 -10.51 -18.27 10.20
CA GLN A 70 -10.78 -19.68 10.46
C GLN A 70 -11.84 -20.21 9.47
N PRO A 71 -11.87 -21.52 9.22
CA PRO A 71 -12.91 -22.14 8.40
C PRO A 71 -14.31 -21.84 8.97
N GLY A 72 -15.18 -21.32 8.11
CA GLY A 72 -16.54 -20.91 8.48
C GLY A 72 -16.68 -19.44 8.88
N ASP A 73 -15.58 -18.68 8.93
CA ASP A 73 -15.63 -17.24 9.17
C ASP A 73 -16.23 -16.50 7.97
N VAL A 74 -16.87 -15.39 8.25
CA VAL A 74 -17.42 -14.50 7.23
C VAL A 74 -16.55 -13.24 7.12
N ILE A 75 -15.97 -13.03 5.95
CA ILE A 75 -15.19 -11.82 5.68
C ILE A 75 -16.10 -10.73 5.14
N VAL A 76 -16.08 -9.57 5.79
CA VAL A 76 -16.88 -8.41 5.37
C VAL A 76 -15.96 -7.30 4.86
N CYS A 77 -16.14 -6.89 3.60
CA CYS A 77 -15.39 -5.82 2.96
C CYS A 77 -16.30 -4.65 2.55
N LEU A 78 -15.73 -3.45 2.48
CA LEU A 78 -16.43 -2.32 1.88
C LEU A 78 -16.26 -2.36 0.36
N ALA A 79 -17.30 -1.95 -0.38
CA ALA A 79 -17.32 -2.01 -1.84
C ALA A 79 -16.23 -1.14 -2.51
N ASP A 80 -15.89 -0.02 -1.88
CA ASP A 80 -14.89 0.94 -2.37
C ASP A 80 -13.44 0.56 -2.04
N GLN A 81 -13.23 -0.51 -1.27
CA GLN A 81 -11.88 -0.98 -0.96
C GLN A 81 -11.25 -1.67 -2.17
N THR A 82 -10.11 -1.13 -2.60
CA THR A 82 -9.33 -1.66 -3.72
C THR A 82 -7.89 -1.97 -3.30
N VAL A 83 -7.29 -2.95 -3.97
CA VAL A 83 -5.88 -3.33 -3.80
C VAL A 83 -5.15 -3.12 -5.11
N THR A 84 -4.07 -2.36 -5.06
CA THR A 84 -3.18 -2.18 -6.22
C THR A 84 -2.17 -3.33 -6.26
N ARG A 85 -2.15 -4.08 -7.34
CA ARG A 85 -1.20 -5.17 -7.55
C ARG A 85 -0.12 -4.68 -8.52
N PHE A 86 1.15 -4.70 -8.12
CA PHE A 86 2.34 -4.35 -8.89
C PHE A 86 2.06 -3.91 -10.36
N GLY A 87 1.96 -2.59 -10.60
CA GLY A 87 1.82 -2.01 -11.95
C GLY A 87 0.53 -2.37 -12.71
N ARG A 88 -0.44 -3.03 -12.10
CA ARG A 88 -1.74 -3.39 -12.70
C ARG A 88 -2.87 -2.55 -12.10
N SER A 89 -4.00 -2.51 -12.82
CA SER A 89 -5.23 -1.84 -12.39
C SER A 89 -5.66 -2.25 -10.98
N ALA A 90 -6.23 -1.31 -10.23
CA ALA A 90 -6.81 -1.56 -8.92
C ALA A 90 -7.92 -2.62 -9.02
N VAL A 91 -7.85 -3.64 -8.19
CA VAL A 91 -8.83 -4.73 -8.12
C VAL A 91 -9.62 -4.58 -6.82
N PRO A 92 -10.96 -4.80 -6.81
CA PRO A 92 -11.74 -4.82 -5.59
C PRO A 92 -11.16 -5.79 -4.56
N LEU A 93 -11.04 -5.35 -3.30
CA LEU A 93 -10.50 -6.17 -2.22
C LEU A 93 -11.31 -7.46 -2.04
N SER A 94 -12.62 -7.39 -2.16
CA SER A 94 -13.52 -8.54 -2.07
C SER A 94 -13.19 -9.63 -3.08
N GLN A 95 -12.97 -9.26 -4.35
CA GLN A 95 -12.58 -10.20 -5.39
C GLN A 95 -11.20 -10.82 -5.12
N HIS A 96 -10.27 -10.01 -4.57
CA HIS A 96 -8.94 -10.48 -4.24
C HIS A 96 -8.94 -11.49 -3.09
N LEU A 97 -9.81 -11.30 -2.09
CA LEU A 97 -9.93 -12.20 -0.94
C LEU A 97 -10.72 -13.46 -1.28
N SER A 98 -11.86 -13.35 -1.98
CA SER A 98 -12.66 -14.52 -2.34
C SER A 98 -11.90 -15.53 -3.20
N ALA A 99 -11.06 -15.04 -4.13
CA ALA A 99 -10.22 -15.90 -4.96
C ALA A 99 -9.15 -16.69 -4.19
N ARG A 100 -8.83 -16.30 -2.94
CA ARG A 100 -7.73 -16.89 -2.17
C ARG A 100 -8.17 -17.65 -0.94
N PHE A 101 -9.22 -17.23 -0.28
CA PHE A 101 -9.69 -17.88 0.96
C PHE A 101 -10.78 -18.92 0.67
N GLY A 102 -11.50 -18.81 -0.46
CA GLY A 102 -12.63 -19.70 -0.75
C GLY A 102 -13.83 -19.50 0.19
N GLU A 103 -13.71 -18.59 1.16
CA GLU A 103 -14.73 -18.26 2.15
C GLU A 103 -15.74 -17.25 1.62
N VAL A 104 -16.88 -17.15 2.29
CA VAL A 104 -17.91 -16.20 1.92
C VAL A 104 -17.47 -14.78 2.22
N VAL A 105 -17.31 -13.97 1.17
CA VAL A 105 -16.97 -12.55 1.30
C VAL A 105 -18.23 -11.72 1.04
N TYR A 106 -18.71 -11.06 2.09
CA TYR A 106 -19.81 -10.10 1.98
C TYR A 106 -19.29 -8.71 1.64
N VAL A 107 -19.91 -8.08 0.67
CA VAL A 107 -19.60 -6.70 0.26
C VAL A 107 -20.68 -5.76 0.79
N LEU A 108 -20.27 -4.78 1.58
CA LEU A 108 -21.17 -3.75 2.08
C LEU A 108 -21.12 -2.53 1.16
N ASP A 109 -22.23 -2.32 0.43
CA ASP A 109 -22.42 -1.15 -0.41
C ASP A 109 -22.95 0.05 0.38
N GLY A 110 -22.64 1.26 -0.10
CA GLY A 110 -23.15 2.52 0.47
C GLY A 110 -22.56 2.92 1.81
N CYS A 111 -21.45 2.29 2.19
CA CYS A 111 -20.64 2.69 3.35
C CYS A 111 -19.27 3.10 2.82
N SER A 112 -19.17 4.29 2.20
CA SER A 112 -17.88 4.80 1.75
C SER A 112 -16.95 4.95 2.95
N ALA A 113 -15.80 4.31 2.90
CA ALA A 113 -14.70 4.66 3.78
C ALA A 113 -14.40 6.16 3.58
N PRO A 114 -14.08 6.92 4.64
CA PRO A 114 -13.65 8.29 4.45
C PRO A 114 -12.50 8.27 3.43
N PRO A 115 -12.53 9.15 2.42
CA PRO A 115 -11.56 9.12 1.36
C PRO A 115 -10.17 9.22 1.99
N VAL A 116 -9.45 8.12 2.02
CA VAL A 116 -8.02 8.12 2.30
C VAL A 116 -7.46 8.90 1.12
N ARG A 117 -7.20 10.20 1.32
CA ARG A 117 -6.52 10.99 0.30
C ARG A 117 -5.26 10.20 -0.04
N PRO A 118 -5.11 9.72 -1.28
CA PRO A 118 -3.89 9.05 -1.65
C PRO A 118 -2.81 10.09 -1.39
N ARG A 119 -1.97 9.87 -0.39
CA ARG A 119 -0.73 10.61 -0.23
C ARG A 119 -0.05 10.38 -1.56
N ARG A 120 -0.04 11.43 -2.38
CA ARG A 120 0.60 11.42 -3.69
C ARG A 120 2.03 10.99 -3.42
N GLU A 121 2.28 9.70 -3.57
CA GLU A 121 3.62 9.15 -3.44
C GLU A 121 4.43 9.71 -4.60
N ILE A 122 4.98 10.90 -4.38
CA ILE A 122 5.92 11.57 -5.29
C ILE A 122 7.22 10.75 -5.40
N TRP A 123 7.47 9.89 -4.39
CA TRP A 123 8.65 9.04 -4.27
C TRP A 123 8.91 8.11 -5.48
N PRO A 124 7.95 7.36 -6.06
CA PRO A 124 8.25 6.52 -7.21
C PRO A 124 8.63 7.33 -8.44
N THR A 125 8.05 8.54 -8.59
CA THR A 125 8.39 9.43 -9.71
C THR A 125 9.79 10.01 -9.52
N ILE A 126 10.16 10.46 -8.33
CA ILE A 126 11.51 10.95 -8.01
C ILE A 126 12.53 9.83 -8.18
N ARG A 127 12.22 8.61 -7.72
CA ARG A 127 13.11 7.45 -7.84
C ARG A 127 13.41 7.07 -9.28
N ALA A 128 12.51 7.33 -10.22
CA ALA A 128 12.71 7.07 -11.63
C ALA A 128 13.40 8.24 -12.37
N THR A 129 13.14 9.50 -11.96
CA THR A 129 13.66 10.68 -12.65
C THR A 129 15.11 11.01 -12.27
N VAL A 130 15.54 10.72 -11.03
CA VAL A 130 16.92 11.02 -10.60
C VAL A 130 17.97 10.23 -11.38
N PRO A 131 17.89 8.89 -11.58
CA PRO A 131 18.84 8.18 -12.41
C PRO A 131 18.88 8.71 -13.86
N LEU A 132 17.73 9.04 -14.44
CA LEU A 132 17.65 9.62 -15.79
C LEU A 132 18.34 10.99 -15.88
N ALA A 133 18.18 11.85 -14.88
CA ALA A 133 18.86 13.13 -14.83
C ALA A 133 20.38 12.99 -14.67
N ILE A 134 20.83 12.00 -13.90
CA ILE A 134 22.26 11.68 -13.75
C ILE A 134 22.82 11.25 -15.12
N ILE A 135 22.19 10.29 -15.79
CA ILE A 135 22.62 9.79 -17.11
C ILE A 135 22.68 10.93 -18.13
N ALA A 136 21.63 11.78 -18.21
CA ALA A 136 21.62 12.91 -19.13
C ALA A 136 22.73 13.92 -18.86
N GLY A 137 22.97 14.26 -17.59
CA GLY A 137 24.04 15.18 -17.20
C GLY A 137 25.45 14.63 -17.54
N PHE A 138 25.68 13.33 -17.34
CA PHE A 138 26.95 12.71 -17.72
C PHE A 138 27.13 12.62 -19.23
N LEU A 139 26.08 12.36 -20.00
CA LEU A 139 26.14 12.38 -21.47
C LEU A 139 26.50 13.76 -22.01
N GLU A 140 25.91 14.82 -21.49
CA GLU A 140 26.27 16.19 -21.87
C GLU A 140 27.73 16.51 -21.51
N PHE A 141 28.17 16.09 -20.32
CA PHE A 141 29.55 16.28 -19.90
C PHE A 141 30.55 15.50 -20.77
N GLN A 142 30.24 14.30 -21.16
CA GLN A 142 31.07 13.48 -22.07
C GLN A 142 31.13 14.11 -23.47
N MET A 143 30.01 14.60 -24.00
CA MET A 143 29.99 15.36 -25.27
C MET A 143 30.85 16.61 -25.19
N TRP A 144 30.79 17.36 -24.09
CA TRP A 144 31.58 18.56 -23.87
C TRP A 144 33.09 18.20 -23.85
N ILE A 145 33.51 17.15 -23.12
CA ILE A 145 34.90 16.69 -23.10
C ILE A 145 35.38 16.32 -24.53
N THR A 146 34.58 15.58 -25.26
CA THR A 146 34.98 15.14 -26.62
C THR A 146 35.07 16.30 -27.61
N THR A 147 34.35 17.38 -27.41
CA THR A 147 34.36 18.56 -28.29
C THR A 147 35.43 19.57 -27.93
N GLN A 148 35.76 19.72 -26.63
CA GLN A 148 36.66 20.80 -26.14
C GLN A 148 38.07 20.29 -25.81
N VAL A 149 38.22 19.01 -25.44
CA VAL A 149 39.56 18.48 -25.08
C VAL A 149 40.23 17.90 -26.33
N VAL A 150 41.39 18.46 -26.66
CA VAL A 150 42.22 18.03 -27.76
C VAL A 150 42.53 16.51 -27.65
N ARG A 151 42.41 15.79 -28.75
CA ARG A 151 42.66 14.33 -28.85
C ARG A 151 44.03 13.96 -28.28
N GLY A 152 44.06 13.39 -27.07
CA GLY A 152 45.26 12.94 -26.38
C GLY A 152 44.95 11.82 -25.38
N PRO A 153 45.95 11.12 -24.85
CA PRO A 153 45.75 10.02 -23.90
C PRO A 153 45.05 10.49 -22.60
N ALA A 154 45.11 11.78 -22.26
CA ALA A 154 44.42 12.39 -21.12
C ALA A 154 42.91 12.42 -21.31
N SER A 155 42.38 12.51 -22.53
CA SER A 155 40.92 12.52 -22.78
C SER A 155 40.32 11.15 -22.54
N SER A 156 41.04 10.07 -22.88
CA SER A 156 40.57 8.70 -22.67
C SER A 156 40.49 8.34 -21.17
N SER A 157 41.46 8.79 -20.38
CA SER A 157 41.43 8.56 -18.94
C SER A 157 40.32 9.39 -18.23
N MET A 158 40.04 10.60 -18.69
CA MET A 158 38.90 11.41 -18.17
C MET A 158 37.54 10.78 -18.48
N LEU A 159 37.36 10.25 -19.70
CA LEU A 159 36.15 9.54 -20.07
C LEU A 159 35.97 8.26 -19.26
N ALA A 160 37.01 7.47 -19.05
CA ALA A 160 36.93 6.28 -18.20
C ALA A 160 36.58 6.60 -16.76
N LEU A 161 37.14 7.66 -16.19
CA LEU A 161 36.83 8.12 -14.84
C LEU A 161 35.38 8.60 -14.73
N SER A 162 34.89 9.32 -15.73
CA SER A 162 33.49 9.78 -15.78
C SER A 162 32.51 8.61 -15.75
N VAL A 163 32.76 7.56 -16.51
CA VAL A 163 31.92 6.36 -16.55
C VAL A 163 31.92 5.64 -15.20
N ILE A 164 33.07 5.51 -14.56
CA ILE A 164 33.18 4.87 -13.23
C ILE A 164 32.37 5.66 -12.17
N VAL A 165 32.46 6.99 -12.19
CA VAL A 165 31.71 7.86 -11.25
C VAL A 165 30.20 7.75 -11.51
N GLU A 166 29.78 7.74 -12.76
CA GLU A 166 28.37 7.58 -13.15
C GLU A 166 27.79 6.26 -12.60
N PHE A 167 28.46 5.14 -12.87
CA PHE A 167 28.02 3.84 -12.35
C PHE A 167 28.01 3.78 -10.82
N SER A 168 28.99 4.40 -10.16
CA SER A 168 29.05 4.47 -8.69
C SER A 168 27.88 5.27 -8.11
N LEU A 169 27.50 6.38 -8.72
CA LEU A 169 26.35 7.19 -8.29
C LEU A 169 25.02 6.48 -8.52
N ILE A 170 24.84 5.77 -9.62
CA ILE A 170 23.64 4.97 -9.90
C ILE A 170 23.54 3.80 -8.90
N TRP A 171 24.67 3.22 -8.52
CA TRP A 171 24.68 2.08 -7.57
C TRP A 171 24.42 2.50 -6.12
N LEU A 172 24.76 3.73 -5.77
CA LEU A 172 24.56 4.29 -4.42
C LEU A 172 23.12 4.79 -4.20
N TRP A 173 22.36 5.02 -5.26
CA TRP A 173 20.97 5.48 -5.24
C TRP A 173 19.97 4.32 -5.20
#